data_9c33d1768372b45906c8470941ac36cc
#
_entry.id   9c33d1768372b45906c8470941ac36cc
#
_cell.length_a   1.000
_cell.length_b   1.000
_cell.length_c   1.000
_cell.angle_alpha   90.00
_cell.angle_beta   90.00
_cell.angle_gamma   90.00
#
_symmetry.space_group_name_H-M   'P 1'
#
loop_
_entity.id
_entity.type
_entity.pdbx_description
1 polymer ?
#
loop_
_entity_poly.entity_id
_entity_poly.type
_entity_poly.pdbx_seq_one_letter_code
_entity_poly.pdbx_strand_id
1 'polypeptide(L)'
;MSVISMKQLLEAGVHFGHQTRRWNPKMAPYIFTERNGIHIIDLQKSVGKVDEAYKAVFDVASQGGTILFVGTKKQAQDAVKTEAERCGMYYVNERWLGGMLTNFKTIRSRIDRLKAIETMSEDGTFDVLPKKEVIKLKKEWEKLEKNLGGIKEMTRTPDCIFVVDPKKEKICVQEAHTLGITLIGIGDTNCDPEELDYIIPGNDDAIRAVKLIVSKMADAVIEANQGAEEYVEEAAQETEEAAEAEAVEEA
;
A
#
# COMPACT_ATOMS: atom_id res chain seq x y z
N MET A 1 -7.15 21.42 7.92
CA MET A 1 -8.26 20.57 8.43
C MET A 1 -7.69 19.16 8.58
N SER A 2 -8.17 18.38 9.57
CA SER A 2 -7.74 16.98 9.72
C SER A 2 -8.37 16.14 8.60
N VAL A 3 -7.60 15.22 8.02
CA VAL A 3 -8.01 14.31 6.93
C VAL A 3 -9.15 13.39 7.36
N ILE A 4 -9.20 13.09 8.68
CA ILE A 4 -10.20 12.20 9.26
C ILE A 4 -10.70 12.76 10.59
N SER A 5 -12.00 12.63 10.84
CA SER A 5 -12.57 13.05 12.12
C SER A 5 -12.48 11.94 13.17
N MET A 6 -12.37 12.34 14.44
CA MET A 6 -12.39 11.41 15.57
C MET A 6 -13.68 10.56 15.58
N LYS A 7 -14.80 11.13 15.15
CA LYS A 7 -16.09 10.44 15.05
C LYS A 7 -16.03 9.27 14.07
N GLN A 8 -15.44 9.47 12.88
CA GLN A 8 -15.26 8.42 11.88
C GLN A 8 -14.38 7.29 12.41
N LEU A 9 -13.26 7.61 13.09
CA LEU A 9 -12.40 6.60 13.72
C LEU A 9 -13.14 5.79 14.78
N LEU A 10 -13.96 6.46 15.61
CA LEU A 10 -14.75 5.80 16.65
C LEU A 10 -15.80 4.85 16.05
N GLU A 11 -16.54 5.29 15.05
CA GLU A 11 -17.57 4.49 14.35
C GLU A 11 -16.99 3.30 13.60
N ALA A 12 -15.78 3.44 13.07
CA ALA A 12 -15.04 2.35 12.43
C ALA A 12 -14.43 1.35 13.42
N GLY A 13 -14.38 1.69 14.71
CA GLY A 13 -13.81 0.84 15.75
C GLY A 13 -12.28 0.82 15.78
N VAL A 14 -11.63 1.89 15.33
CA VAL A 14 -10.16 2.04 15.32
C VAL A 14 -9.56 2.04 16.72
N HIS A 15 -10.34 2.45 17.73
CA HIS A 15 -9.91 2.58 19.14
C HIS A 15 -9.74 1.25 19.88
N PHE A 16 -10.23 0.14 19.35
CA PHE A 16 -10.03 -1.17 19.97
C PHE A 16 -8.65 -1.73 19.63
N GLY A 17 -7.87 -2.01 20.67
CA GLY A 17 -6.59 -2.70 20.54
C GLY A 17 -6.70 -4.19 20.89
N HIS A 18 -5.56 -4.82 21.06
CA HIS A 18 -5.44 -6.21 21.49
C HIS A 18 -5.63 -6.39 22.99
N GLN A 19 -5.74 -7.66 23.40
CA GLN A 19 -5.78 -8.02 24.82
C GLN A 19 -4.53 -7.53 25.55
N THR A 20 -4.69 -7.06 26.81
CA THR A 20 -3.62 -6.49 27.64
C THR A 20 -2.39 -7.37 27.75
N ARG A 21 -2.56 -8.70 27.80
CA ARG A 21 -1.44 -9.66 27.86
C ARG A 21 -0.57 -9.74 26.58
N ARG A 22 -1.03 -9.17 25.46
CA ARG A 22 -0.35 -9.27 24.15
C ARG A 22 0.25 -7.96 23.69
N TRP A 23 0.25 -6.94 24.51
CA TRP A 23 0.71 -5.62 24.15
C TRP A 23 2.24 -5.51 24.08
N ASN A 24 2.71 -4.48 23.40
CA ASN A 24 4.10 -4.06 23.41
C ASN A 24 4.23 -2.83 24.33
N PRO A 25 5.15 -2.83 25.32
CA PRO A 25 5.36 -1.68 26.20
C PRO A 25 5.70 -0.37 25.47
N LYS A 26 6.34 -0.41 24.32
CA LYS A 26 6.64 0.76 23.50
C LYS A 26 5.38 1.44 22.93
N MET A 27 4.25 0.72 22.89
CA MET A 27 2.96 1.29 22.51
C MET A 27 2.25 2.06 23.63
N ALA A 28 2.80 2.06 24.85
CA ALA A 28 2.23 2.79 26.00
C ALA A 28 1.84 4.25 25.68
N PRO A 29 2.63 5.04 24.94
CA PRO A 29 2.26 6.42 24.60
C PRO A 29 0.96 6.54 23.79
N TYR A 30 0.54 5.49 23.07
CA TYR A 30 -0.64 5.49 22.18
C TYR A 30 -1.86 4.83 22.82
N ILE A 31 -1.73 4.30 24.05
CA ILE A 31 -2.82 3.65 24.79
C ILE A 31 -3.46 4.68 25.71
N PHE A 32 -4.77 4.84 25.59
CA PHE A 32 -5.55 5.74 26.46
C PHE A 32 -5.91 5.08 27.79
N THR A 33 -6.40 3.85 27.75
CA THR A 33 -6.84 3.10 28.94
C THR A 33 -6.97 1.61 28.62
N GLU A 34 -7.34 0.81 29.62
CA GLU A 34 -7.83 -0.55 29.39
C GLU A 34 -9.29 -0.70 29.83
N ARG A 35 -10.02 -1.55 29.12
CA ARG A 35 -11.39 -1.90 29.47
C ARG A 35 -11.66 -3.36 29.13
N ASN A 36 -12.17 -4.11 30.10
CA ASN A 36 -12.47 -5.54 29.95
C ASN A 36 -11.27 -6.39 29.43
N GLY A 37 -10.05 -6.05 29.87
CA GLY A 37 -8.84 -6.76 29.44
C GLY A 37 -8.38 -6.48 28.02
N ILE A 38 -8.90 -5.40 27.39
CA ILE A 38 -8.52 -4.92 26.07
C ILE A 38 -8.00 -3.49 26.20
N HIS A 39 -6.89 -3.19 25.53
CA HIS A 39 -6.38 -1.83 25.44
C HIS A 39 -7.26 -0.96 24.53
N ILE A 40 -7.46 0.28 24.94
CA ILE A 40 -8.14 1.30 24.13
C ILE A 40 -7.10 2.28 23.64
N ILE A 41 -7.02 2.46 22.32
CA ILE A 41 -6.09 3.35 21.66
C ILE A 41 -6.58 4.80 21.76
N ASP A 42 -5.65 5.73 21.96
CA ASP A 42 -5.92 7.16 22.01
C ASP A 42 -6.18 7.72 20.61
N LEU A 43 -7.47 7.95 20.30
CA LEU A 43 -7.87 8.46 19.00
C LEU A 43 -7.39 9.89 18.72
N GLN A 44 -7.12 10.71 19.73
CA GLN A 44 -6.56 12.05 19.50
C GLN A 44 -5.17 11.95 18.85
N LYS A 45 -4.36 11.02 19.33
CA LYS A 45 -3.05 10.73 18.74
C LYS A 45 -3.18 10.08 17.37
N SER A 46 -4.16 9.16 17.23
CA SER A 46 -4.41 8.51 15.93
C SER A 46 -4.74 9.53 14.84
N VAL A 47 -5.59 10.53 15.12
CA VAL A 47 -5.92 11.60 14.15
C VAL A 47 -4.66 12.31 13.68
N GLY A 48 -3.83 12.78 14.62
CA GLY A 48 -2.57 13.47 14.27
C GLY A 48 -1.61 12.59 13.46
N LYS A 49 -1.52 11.30 13.82
CA LYS A 49 -0.66 10.34 13.11
C LYS A 49 -1.19 9.96 11.73
N VAL A 50 -2.50 9.97 11.52
CA VAL A 50 -3.10 9.83 10.19
C VAL A 50 -2.75 11.04 9.32
N ASP A 51 -2.82 12.26 9.85
CA ASP A 51 -2.48 13.47 9.12
C ASP A 51 -0.98 13.49 8.72
N GLU A 52 -0.08 13.06 9.63
CA GLU A 52 1.35 12.92 9.33
C GLU A 52 1.60 11.87 8.24
N ALA A 53 0.97 10.70 8.33
CA ALA A 53 1.09 9.63 7.35
C ALA A 53 0.52 10.02 5.98
N TYR A 54 -0.64 10.69 5.97
CA TYR A 54 -1.25 11.23 4.75
C TYR A 54 -0.30 12.15 4.01
N LYS A 55 0.30 13.10 4.74
CA LYS A 55 1.26 14.03 4.15
C LYS A 55 2.48 13.29 3.60
N ALA A 56 3.03 12.31 4.32
CA ALA A 56 4.17 11.53 3.85
C ALA A 56 3.85 10.75 2.56
N VAL A 57 2.65 10.15 2.47
CA VAL A 57 2.16 9.47 1.25
C VAL A 57 2.00 10.46 0.11
N PHE A 58 1.40 11.63 0.37
CA PHE A 58 1.23 12.70 -0.60
C PHE A 58 2.58 13.21 -1.14
N ASP A 59 3.53 13.48 -0.26
CA ASP A 59 4.87 13.98 -0.63
C ASP A 59 5.63 12.96 -1.52
N VAL A 60 5.49 11.65 -1.26
CA VAL A 60 6.07 10.61 -2.12
C VAL A 60 5.37 10.53 -3.47
N ALA A 61 4.04 10.56 -3.49
CA ALA A 61 3.27 10.46 -4.72
C ALA A 61 3.44 11.69 -5.62
N SER A 62 3.49 12.90 -5.06
CA SER A 62 3.72 14.16 -5.80
C SER A 62 5.07 14.22 -6.51
N GLN A 63 6.06 13.44 -6.04
CA GLN A 63 7.36 13.29 -6.68
C GLN A 63 7.37 12.17 -7.74
N GLY A 64 6.22 11.59 -8.09
CA GLY A 64 6.11 10.44 -8.99
C GLY A 64 6.62 9.13 -8.36
N GLY A 65 6.72 9.09 -7.03
CA GLY A 65 7.11 7.91 -6.28
C GLY A 65 6.03 6.82 -6.30
N THR A 66 6.47 5.57 -6.16
CA THR A 66 5.59 4.41 -6.14
C THR A 66 5.35 3.90 -4.73
N ILE A 67 4.09 3.56 -4.43
CA ILE A 67 3.68 3.08 -3.13
C ILE A 67 3.21 1.64 -3.24
N LEU A 68 3.67 0.79 -2.33
CA LEU A 68 3.25 -0.60 -2.23
C LEU A 68 2.38 -0.80 -1.00
N PHE A 69 1.12 -1.16 -1.21
CA PHE A 69 0.18 -1.49 -0.14
C PHE A 69 0.32 -2.96 0.26
N VAL A 70 0.58 -3.23 1.55
CA VAL A 70 0.82 -4.59 2.05
C VAL A 70 -0.15 -4.91 3.18
N GLY A 71 -0.90 -6.01 3.02
CA GLY A 71 -1.81 -6.47 4.08
C GLY A 71 -2.33 -7.87 3.80
N THR A 72 -1.71 -8.88 4.42
CA THR A 72 -2.06 -10.29 4.22
C THR A 72 -3.09 -10.81 5.23
N LYS A 73 -3.54 -9.98 6.19
CA LYS A 73 -4.65 -10.31 7.08
C LYS A 73 -5.94 -10.45 6.27
N LYS A 74 -6.77 -11.44 6.58
CA LYS A 74 -8.08 -11.62 5.92
C LYS A 74 -8.95 -10.37 5.97
N GLN A 75 -8.84 -9.60 7.06
CA GLN A 75 -9.56 -8.34 7.26
C GLN A 75 -9.05 -7.19 6.39
N ALA A 76 -7.79 -7.27 5.92
CA ALA A 76 -7.13 -6.24 5.14
C ALA A 76 -7.08 -6.55 3.63
N GLN A 77 -7.12 -7.82 3.25
CA GLN A 77 -6.90 -8.29 1.87
C GLN A 77 -7.70 -7.54 0.82
N ASP A 78 -9.03 -7.46 1.03
CA ASP A 78 -9.93 -6.81 0.06
C ASP A 78 -9.78 -5.29 0.05
N ALA A 79 -9.61 -4.68 1.24
CA ALA A 79 -9.42 -3.24 1.36
C ALA A 79 -8.12 -2.80 0.67
N VAL A 80 -7.02 -3.50 0.94
CA VAL A 80 -5.70 -3.22 0.35
C VAL A 80 -5.75 -3.35 -1.17
N LYS A 81 -6.34 -4.43 -1.70
CA LYS A 81 -6.49 -4.61 -3.15
C LYS A 81 -7.31 -3.50 -3.79
N THR A 82 -8.52 -3.29 -3.28
CA THR A 82 -9.49 -2.35 -3.88
C THR A 82 -8.95 -0.91 -3.89
N GLU A 83 -8.34 -0.47 -2.79
CA GLU A 83 -7.84 0.89 -2.66
C GLU A 83 -6.54 1.11 -3.44
N ALA A 84 -5.64 0.12 -3.49
CA ALA A 84 -4.45 0.20 -4.33
C ALA A 84 -4.80 0.26 -5.83
N GLU A 85 -5.75 -0.58 -6.29
CA GLU A 85 -6.25 -0.53 -7.66
C GLU A 85 -6.93 0.82 -7.97
N ARG A 86 -7.66 1.40 -7.01
CA ARG A 86 -8.33 2.71 -7.15
C ARG A 86 -7.34 3.86 -7.37
N CYS A 87 -6.20 3.84 -6.71
CA CYS A 87 -5.18 4.89 -6.85
C CYS A 87 -4.06 4.54 -7.85
N GLY A 88 -4.16 3.43 -8.58
CA GLY A 88 -3.16 3.01 -9.57
C GLY A 88 -1.82 2.56 -8.98
N MET A 89 -1.80 2.16 -7.70
CA MET A 89 -0.61 1.70 -7.00
C MET A 89 -0.57 0.18 -6.85
N TYR A 90 0.56 -0.34 -6.39
CA TYR A 90 0.81 -1.77 -6.26
C TYR A 90 0.34 -2.33 -4.91
N TYR A 91 0.06 -3.64 -4.87
CA TYR A 91 -0.36 -4.29 -3.62
C TYR A 91 0.14 -5.72 -3.47
N VAL A 92 0.25 -6.15 -2.21
CA VAL A 92 0.44 -7.55 -1.80
C VAL A 92 -0.58 -7.87 -0.71
N ASN A 93 -1.59 -8.66 -1.06
CA ASN A 93 -2.71 -8.97 -0.17
C ASN A 93 -2.81 -10.44 0.26
N GLU A 94 -2.10 -11.38 -0.38
CA GLU A 94 -2.22 -12.80 -0.05
C GLU A 94 -1.07 -13.28 0.85
N ARG A 95 0.15 -13.20 0.38
CA ARG A 95 1.32 -13.63 1.12
C ARG A 95 2.57 -12.86 0.68
N TRP A 96 3.29 -12.31 1.65
CA TRP A 96 4.62 -11.80 1.40
C TRP A 96 5.59 -12.95 1.12
N LEU A 97 6.25 -12.93 -0.01
CA LEU A 97 7.29 -13.90 -0.36
C LEU A 97 8.64 -13.33 0.07
N GLY A 98 9.38 -14.07 0.91
CA GLY A 98 10.72 -13.62 1.34
C GLY A 98 11.62 -13.34 0.13
N GLY A 99 12.30 -12.19 0.16
CA GLY A 99 13.11 -11.71 -0.96
C GLY A 99 12.31 -10.91 -2.01
N MET A 100 11.06 -10.52 -1.72
CA MET A 100 10.22 -9.80 -2.68
C MET A 100 10.83 -8.46 -3.08
N LEU A 101 11.55 -7.79 -2.18
CA LEU A 101 12.28 -6.55 -2.45
C LEU A 101 13.79 -6.79 -2.54
N THR A 102 14.37 -7.48 -1.58
CA THR A 102 15.81 -7.73 -1.51
C THR A 102 16.33 -8.64 -2.62
N ASN A 103 15.48 -9.49 -3.20
CA ASN A 103 15.78 -10.31 -4.36
C ASN A 103 14.80 -10.03 -5.52
N PHE A 104 14.54 -8.75 -5.77
CA PHE A 104 13.57 -8.29 -6.77
C PHE A 104 13.82 -8.84 -8.17
N LYS A 105 15.10 -9.04 -8.56
CA LYS A 105 15.46 -9.66 -9.85
C LYS A 105 14.83 -11.05 -10.03
N THR A 106 14.84 -11.87 -8.99
CA THR A 106 14.22 -13.20 -9.04
C THR A 106 12.69 -13.11 -9.07
N ILE A 107 12.11 -12.19 -8.32
CA ILE A 107 10.65 -11.93 -8.36
C ILE A 107 10.23 -11.46 -9.75
N ARG A 108 11.01 -10.56 -10.38
CA ARG A 108 10.76 -10.10 -11.76
C ARG A 108 10.74 -11.26 -12.75
N SER A 109 11.71 -12.19 -12.67
CA SER A 109 11.71 -13.40 -13.50
C SER A 109 10.46 -14.28 -13.30
N ARG A 110 9.86 -14.28 -12.09
CA ARG A 110 8.59 -14.99 -11.85
C ARG A 110 7.40 -14.25 -12.42
N ILE A 111 7.42 -12.92 -12.40
CA ILE A 111 6.42 -12.06 -13.07
C ILE A 111 6.50 -12.25 -14.60
N ASP A 112 7.72 -12.29 -15.17
CA ASP A 112 7.91 -12.57 -16.59
C ASP A 112 7.36 -13.95 -16.97
N ARG A 113 7.55 -14.96 -16.10
CA ARG A 113 6.94 -16.28 -16.28
C ARG A 113 5.41 -16.23 -16.23
N LEU A 114 4.82 -15.44 -15.33
CA LEU A 114 3.38 -15.21 -15.25
C LEU A 114 2.85 -14.64 -16.56
N LYS A 115 3.47 -13.57 -17.06
CA LYS A 115 3.10 -12.92 -18.33
C LYS A 115 3.27 -13.87 -19.52
N ALA A 116 4.30 -14.69 -19.53
CA ALA A 116 4.50 -15.69 -20.59
C ALA A 116 3.38 -16.75 -20.60
N ILE A 117 2.91 -17.22 -19.43
CA ILE A 117 1.80 -18.18 -19.37
C ILE A 117 0.48 -17.54 -19.84
N GLU A 118 0.25 -16.27 -19.55
CA GLU A 118 -0.91 -15.52 -20.05
C GLU A 118 -0.88 -15.41 -21.57
N THR A 119 0.25 -14.99 -22.16
CA THR A 119 0.42 -14.93 -23.61
C THR A 119 0.17 -16.32 -24.25
N MET A 120 0.68 -17.41 -23.66
CA MET A 120 0.40 -18.77 -24.15
C MET A 120 -1.08 -19.15 -24.09
N SER A 121 -1.85 -18.55 -23.17
CA SER A 121 -3.30 -18.76 -23.10
C SER A 121 -4.06 -17.98 -24.16
N GLU A 122 -3.57 -16.82 -24.56
CA GLU A 122 -4.19 -15.91 -25.53
C GLU A 122 -3.88 -16.28 -26.98
N ASP A 123 -2.67 -16.75 -27.26
CA ASP A 123 -2.20 -17.11 -28.61
C ASP A 123 -2.59 -18.52 -29.06
N GLY A 124 -3.41 -19.24 -28.27
CA GLY A 124 -3.89 -20.59 -28.60
C GLY A 124 -2.86 -21.71 -28.38
N THR A 125 -1.71 -21.43 -27.81
CA THR A 125 -0.68 -22.46 -27.51
C THR A 125 -1.24 -23.57 -26.63
N PHE A 126 -2.21 -23.28 -25.76
CA PHE A 126 -2.85 -24.28 -24.91
C PHE A 126 -3.64 -25.36 -25.67
N ASP A 127 -4.10 -25.07 -26.90
CA ASP A 127 -4.85 -26.01 -27.73
C ASP A 127 -3.94 -27.08 -28.37
N VAL A 128 -2.65 -26.77 -28.54
CA VAL A 128 -1.65 -27.65 -29.11
C VAL A 128 -0.96 -28.52 -28.06
N LEU A 129 -0.97 -28.09 -26.79
CA LEU A 129 -0.31 -28.79 -25.70
C LEU A 129 -1.13 -29.98 -25.15
N PRO A 130 -0.46 -31.05 -24.64
CA PRO A 130 -1.15 -32.13 -23.95
C PRO A 130 -1.96 -31.63 -22.74
N LYS A 131 -3.19 -32.12 -22.54
CA LYS A 131 -4.09 -31.71 -21.45
C LYS A 131 -3.42 -31.69 -20.08
N LYS A 132 -2.52 -32.62 -19.79
CA LYS A 132 -1.79 -32.72 -18.52
C LYS A 132 -0.85 -31.53 -18.30
N GLU A 133 -0.26 -31.01 -19.36
CA GLU A 133 0.63 -29.85 -19.30
C GLU A 133 -0.16 -28.55 -19.13
N VAL A 134 -1.26 -28.41 -19.86
CA VAL A 134 -2.16 -27.25 -19.70
C VAL A 134 -2.68 -27.15 -18.26
N ILE A 135 -3.04 -28.27 -17.63
CA ILE A 135 -3.48 -28.27 -16.23
C ILE A 135 -2.36 -27.81 -15.28
N LYS A 136 -1.12 -28.21 -15.54
CA LYS A 136 0.03 -27.77 -14.73
C LYS A 136 0.29 -26.27 -14.89
N LEU A 137 0.26 -25.77 -16.14
CA LEU A 137 0.44 -24.34 -16.44
C LEU A 137 -0.66 -23.49 -15.80
N LYS A 138 -1.92 -23.91 -15.87
CA LYS A 138 -3.03 -23.21 -15.22
C LYS A 138 -2.86 -23.14 -13.70
N LYS A 139 -2.44 -24.23 -13.04
CA LYS A 139 -2.16 -24.22 -11.61
C LYS A 139 -0.95 -23.35 -11.25
N GLU A 140 0.07 -23.32 -12.10
CA GLU A 140 1.22 -22.43 -11.92
C GLU A 140 0.77 -20.97 -12.06
N TRP A 141 0.00 -20.65 -13.07
CA TRP A 141 -0.59 -19.34 -13.31
C TRP A 141 -1.41 -18.85 -12.12
N GLU A 142 -2.39 -19.65 -11.67
CA GLU A 142 -3.23 -19.30 -10.50
C GLU A 142 -2.39 -18.97 -9.26
N LYS A 143 -1.34 -19.75 -9.02
CA LYS A 143 -0.46 -19.54 -7.88
C LYS A 143 0.39 -18.27 -8.03
N LEU A 144 0.88 -17.97 -9.20
CA LEU A 144 1.68 -16.78 -9.48
C LEU A 144 0.78 -15.54 -9.45
N GLU A 145 -0.36 -15.56 -10.12
CA GLU A 145 -1.33 -14.46 -10.13
C GLU A 145 -1.81 -14.12 -8.73
N LYS A 146 -2.15 -15.13 -7.93
CA LYS A 146 -2.57 -14.93 -6.55
C LYS A 146 -1.55 -14.20 -5.69
N ASN A 147 -0.25 -14.46 -5.84
CA ASN A 147 0.78 -13.90 -4.98
C ASN A 147 1.50 -12.69 -5.57
N LEU A 148 1.54 -12.56 -6.90
CA LEU A 148 2.33 -11.55 -7.61
C LEU A 148 1.48 -10.63 -8.50
N GLY A 149 0.18 -10.91 -8.67
CA GLY A 149 -0.71 -10.14 -9.53
C GLY A 149 -0.70 -8.64 -9.20
N GLY A 150 -0.73 -8.28 -7.91
CA GLY A 150 -0.73 -6.88 -7.48
C GLY A 150 0.59 -6.13 -7.71
N ILE A 151 1.67 -6.82 -8.05
CA ILE A 151 2.98 -6.20 -8.38
C ILE A 151 3.44 -6.51 -9.81
N LYS A 152 2.53 -7.00 -10.65
CA LYS A 152 2.82 -7.44 -12.03
C LYS A 152 3.44 -6.34 -12.89
N GLU A 153 2.95 -5.11 -12.74
CA GLU A 153 3.45 -3.95 -13.50
C GLU A 153 4.56 -3.18 -12.79
N MET A 154 4.96 -3.61 -11.58
CA MET A 154 6.02 -2.96 -10.83
C MET A 154 7.38 -3.22 -11.49
N THR A 155 8.03 -2.17 -12.00
CA THR A 155 9.31 -2.25 -12.72
C THR A 155 10.53 -2.05 -11.83
N ARG A 156 10.36 -1.34 -10.72
CA ARG A 156 11.39 -1.02 -9.72
C ARG A 156 10.87 -1.26 -8.31
N THR A 157 11.75 -1.27 -7.33
CA THR A 157 11.36 -1.29 -5.90
C THR A 157 10.55 -0.05 -5.57
N PRO A 158 9.54 -0.15 -4.68
CA PRO A 158 8.72 1.00 -4.29
C PRO A 158 9.53 2.00 -3.47
N ASP A 159 9.12 3.26 -3.50
CA ASP A 159 9.72 4.35 -2.73
C ASP A 159 9.14 4.41 -1.31
N CYS A 160 7.90 3.92 -1.13
CA CYS A 160 7.22 3.83 0.14
C CYS A 160 6.39 2.54 0.23
N ILE A 161 6.27 2.01 1.44
CA ILE A 161 5.42 0.85 1.73
C ILE A 161 4.41 1.23 2.80
N PHE A 162 3.14 0.99 2.51
CA PHE A 162 2.07 1.07 3.49
C PHE A 162 1.71 -0.33 3.98
N VAL A 163 1.93 -0.62 5.27
CA VAL A 163 1.74 -1.96 5.85
C VAL A 163 0.60 -2.01 6.86
N VAL A 164 -0.21 -3.05 6.79
CA VAL A 164 -1.23 -3.37 7.80
C VAL A 164 -0.72 -4.51 8.66
N ASP A 165 -0.60 -4.30 9.98
CA ASP A 165 -0.02 -5.23 10.94
C ASP A 165 1.48 -5.53 10.68
N PRO A 166 2.38 -4.61 11.05
CA PRO A 166 3.83 -4.80 10.86
C PRO A 166 4.37 -6.04 11.56
N LYS A 167 3.75 -6.45 12.67
CA LYS A 167 4.15 -7.66 13.39
C LYS A 167 3.92 -8.93 12.58
N LYS A 168 2.85 -9.00 11.80
CA LYS A 168 2.58 -10.11 10.89
C LYS A 168 3.46 -10.05 9.64
N GLU A 169 3.66 -8.86 9.13
CA GLU A 169 4.45 -8.60 7.91
C GLU A 169 5.94 -8.34 8.22
N LYS A 170 6.47 -8.96 9.29
CA LYS A 170 7.84 -8.74 9.77
C LYS A 170 8.91 -8.89 8.68
N ILE A 171 8.75 -9.81 7.74
CA ILE A 171 9.71 -10.01 6.66
C ILE A 171 9.70 -8.81 5.71
N CYS A 172 8.52 -8.29 5.38
CA CYS A 172 8.37 -7.06 4.59
C CYS A 172 9.07 -5.88 5.26
N VAL A 173 8.81 -5.67 6.55
CA VAL A 173 9.43 -4.59 7.35
C VAL A 173 10.97 -4.73 7.35
N GLN A 174 11.51 -5.92 7.58
CA GLN A 174 12.96 -6.16 7.56
C GLN A 174 13.60 -5.91 6.18
N GLU A 175 12.92 -6.30 5.11
CA GLU A 175 13.42 -6.04 3.75
C GLU A 175 13.38 -4.55 3.41
N ALA A 176 12.32 -3.83 3.81
CA ALA A 176 12.21 -2.39 3.64
C ALA A 176 13.32 -1.64 4.38
N HIS A 177 13.57 -1.96 5.64
CA HIS A 177 14.69 -1.40 6.41
C HIS A 177 16.05 -1.65 5.75
N THR A 178 16.27 -2.87 5.23
CA THR A 178 17.53 -3.22 4.54
C THR A 178 17.77 -2.36 3.31
N LEU A 179 16.70 -1.95 2.62
CA LEU A 179 16.75 -1.13 1.41
C LEU A 179 16.56 0.37 1.67
N GLY A 180 16.30 0.78 2.90
CA GLY A 180 16.04 2.17 3.26
C GLY A 180 14.74 2.73 2.67
N ILE A 181 13.72 1.88 2.49
CA ILE A 181 12.40 2.26 1.97
C ILE A 181 11.55 2.78 3.11
N THR A 182 10.89 3.91 2.91
CA THR A 182 9.99 4.52 3.90
C THR A 182 8.83 3.59 4.25
N LEU A 183 8.63 3.36 5.55
CA LEU A 183 7.58 2.50 6.09
C LEU A 183 6.50 3.31 6.79
N ILE A 184 5.28 3.20 6.28
CA ILE A 184 4.07 3.76 6.88
C ILE A 184 3.14 2.60 7.23
N GLY A 185 2.46 2.62 8.36
CA GLY A 185 1.54 1.51 8.61
C GLY A 185 0.61 1.66 9.79
N ILE A 186 -0.40 0.79 9.79
CA ILE A 186 -1.34 0.64 10.90
C ILE A 186 -0.70 -0.27 11.94
N GLY A 187 -0.47 0.27 13.13
CA GLY A 187 0.07 -0.47 14.27
C GLY A 187 -0.94 -0.58 15.40
N ASP A 188 -1.29 -1.80 15.77
CA ASP A 188 -2.09 -2.07 16.97
C ASP A 188 -1.19 -2.11 18.23
N THR A 189 -1.76 -2.27 19.38
CA THR A 189 -1.09 -2.28 20.70
C THR A 189 -0.05 -3.38 20.86
N ASN A 190 0.04 -4.34 19.97
CA ASN A 190 0.97 -5.48 19.98
C ASN A 190 2.20 -5.31 19.08
N CYS A 191 2.30 -4.21 18.33
CA CYS A 191 3.43 -3.94 17.42
C CYS A 191 4.56 -3.14 18.09
N ASP A 192 5.71 -3.05 17.44
CA ASP A 192 6.79 -2.15 17.81
C ASP A 192 6.66 -0.86 16.98
N PRO A 193 6.38 0.31 17.60
CA PRO A 193 6.22 1.55 16.86
C PRO A 193 7.52 2.05 16.20
N GLU A 194 8.68 1.60 16.67
CA GLU A 194 9.98 2.00 16.12
C GLU A 194 10.33 1.26 14.81
N GLU A 195 9.57 0.21 14.47
CA GLU A 195 9.71 -0.48 13.18
C GLU A 195 9.09 0.30 12.01
N LEU A 196 8.35 1.39 12.28
CA LEU A 196 7.70 2.21 11.26
C LEU A 196 8.19 3.65 11.34
N ASP A 197 8.45 4.27 10.19
CA ASP A 197 8.77 5.70 10.11
C ASP A 197 7.54 6.55 10.45
N TYR A 198 6.36 6.12 9.99
CA TYR A 198 5.07 6.76 10.28
C TYR A 198 4.08 5.72 10.77
N ILE A 199 3.90 5.65 12.09
CA ILE A 199 2.89 4.76 12.68
C ILE A 199 1.53 5.44 12.75
N ILE A 200 0.49 4.71 12.38
CA ILE A 200 -0.91 5.06 12.62
C ILE A 200 -1.44 4.11 13.70
N PRO A 201 -1.55 4.56 14.96
CA PRO A 201 -2.10 3.73 16.02
C PRO A 201 -3.57 3.42 15.75
N GLY A 202 -3.90 2.14 15.59
CA GLY A 202 -5.26 1.75 15.24
C GLY A 202 -5.46 0.24 15.19
N ASN A 203 -6.72 -0.16 15.19
CA ASN A 203 -7.15 -1.55 15.11
C ASN A 203 -6.87 -2.13 13.70
N ASP A 204 -6.05 -3.14 13.64
CA ASP A 204 -5.69 -3.86 12.41
C ASP A 204 -6.53 -5.13 12.17
N ASP A 205 -7.45 -5.48 13.09
CA ASP A 205 -8.34 -6.62 13.01
C ASP A 205 -9.77 -6.27 12.53
N ALA A 206 -10.16 -5.00 12.62
CA ALA A 206 -11.48 -4.55 12.19
C ALA A 206 -11.49 -4.13 10.72
N ILE A 207 -12.25 -4.83 9.87
CA ILE A 207 -12.36 -4.55 8.42
C ILE A 207 -12.68 -3.08 8.15
N ARG A 208 -13.61 -2.48 8.93
CA ARG A 208 -14.01 -1.06 8.76
C ARG A 208 -12.89 -0.11 9.12
N ALA A 209 -12.11 -0.41 10.16
CA ALA A 209 -10.98 0.42 10.58
C ALA A 209 -9.86 0.40 9.53
N VAL A 210 -9.47 -0.78 9.08
CA VAL A 210 -8.47 -0.95 8.03
C VAL A 210 -8.90 -0.25 6.75
N LYS A 211 -10.14 -0.51 6.27
CA LYS A 211 -10.66 0.12 5.06
C LYS A 211 -10.66 1.64 5.14
N LEU A 212 -11.08 2.20 6.28
CA LEU A 212 -11.13 3.65 6.48
C LEU A 212 -9.73 4.29 6.36
N ILE A 213 -8.71 3.69 6.97
CA ILE A 213 -7.35 4.23 6.95
C ILE A 213 -6.71 4.02 5.58
N VAL A 214 -6.82 2.82 5.01
CA VAL A 214 -6.25 2.51 3.68
C VAL A 214 -6.86 3.41 2.61
N SER A 215 -8.19 3.66 2.66
CA SER A 215 -8.85 4.57 1.71
C SER A 215 -8.32 6.00 1.80
N LYS A 216 -7.96 6.48 3.00
CA LYS A 216 -7.36 7.80 3.17
C LYS A 216 -5.95 7.89 2.59
N MET A 217 -5.16 6.83 2.72
CA MET A 217 -3.84 6.78 2.07
C MET A 217 -3.96 6.73 0.54
N ALA A 218 -4.94 6.03 0.01
CA ALA A 218 -5.24 6.04 -1.42
C ALA A 218 -5.76 7.42 -1.91
N ASP A 219 -6.56 8.12 -1.09
CA ASP A 219 -7.00 9.49 -1.38
C ASP A 219 -5.80 10.44 -1.50
N ALA A 220 -4.78 10.31 -0.64
CA ALA A 220 -3.56 11.10 -0.70
C ALA A 220 -2.80 10.91 -2.03
N VAL A 221 -2.74 9.68 -2.53
CA VAL A 221 -2.11 9.37 -3.82
C VAL A 221 -2.90 10.00 -4.98
N ILE A 222 -4.22 9.89 -4.94
CA ILE A 222 -5.09 10.45 -6.01
C ILE A 222 -4.98 11.98 -6.03
N GLU A 223 -5.02 12.63 -4.86
CA GLU A 223 -4.87 14.08 -4.74
C GLU A 223 -3.50 14.55 -5.26
N ALA A 224 -2.43 13.83 -4.95
CA ALA A 224 -1.09 14.14 -5.43
C ALA A 224 -0.99 14.01 -6.97
N ASN A 225 -1.58 12.97 -7.55
CA ASN A 225 -1.56 12.74 -8.99
C ASN A 225 -2.38 13.79 -9.74
N GLN A 226 -3.56 14.18 -9.23
CA GLN A 226 -4.40 15.24 -9.81
C GLN A 226 -3.67 16.59 -9.83
N GLY A 227 -3.02 16.96 -8.71
CA GLY A 227 -2.21 18.16 -8.66
C GLY A 227 -1.03 18.14 -9.64
N ALA A 228 -0.43 16.98 -9.87
CA ALA A 228 0.65 16.84 -10.86
C ALA A 228 0.14 16.96 -12.31
N GLU A 229 -1.04 16.43 -12.61
CA GLU A 229 -1.66 16.57 -13.94
C GLU A 229 -2.04 18.04 -14.23
N GLU A 230 -2.63 18.74 -13.27
CA GLU A 230 -2.95 20.18 -13.41
C GLU A 230 -1.69 21.01 -13.68
N TYR A 231 -0.59 20.76 -12.97
CA TYR A 231 0.68 21.45 -13.20
C TYR A 231 1.26 21.20 -14.60
N VAL A 232 1.12 19.98 -15.12
CA VAL A 232 1.61 19.63 -16.46
C VAL A 232 0.77 20.32 -17.54
N GLU A 233 -0.55 20.40 -17.36
CA GLU A 233 -1.44 21.10 -18.29
C GLU A 233 -1.20 22.61 -18.28
N GLU A 234 -1.03 23.24 -17.10
CA GLU A 234 -0.70 24.66 -17.02
C GLU A 234 0.65 24.99 -17.68
N ALA A 235 1.69 24.18 -17.41
CA ALA A 235 3.00 24.37 -18.02
C ALA A 235 3.00 24.13 -19.53
N ALA A 236 2.14 23.23 -20.05
CA ALA A 236 1.97 23.02 -21.48
C ALA A 236 1.28 24.24 -22.15
N GLN A 237 0.27 24.82 -21.49
CA GLN A 237 -0.43 26.00 -21.98
C GLN A 237 0.49 27.24 -21.99
N GLU A 238 1.27 27.45 -20.93
CA GLU A 238 2.24 28.54 -20.88
C GLU A 238 3.33 28.44 -21.99
N THR A 239 3.75 27.20 -22.31
CA THR A 239 4.72 26.97 -23.40
C THR A 239 4.11 27.18 -24.78
N GLU A 240 2.84 26.83 -24.99
CA GLU A 240 2.13 27.12 -26.24
C GLU A 240 1.88 28.63 -26.43
N GLU A 241 1.43 29.33 -25.38
CA GLU A 241 1.23 30.78 -25.43
C GLU A 241 2.55 31.56 -25.68
N ALA A 242 3.65 31.09 -25.08
CA ALA A 242 4.98 31.69 -25.32
C ALA A 242 5.45 31.48 -26.77
N ALA A 243 5.22 30.29 -27.33
CA ALA A 243 5.57 29.98 -28.73
C ALA A 243 4.71 30.76 -29.74
N GLU A 244 3.42 30.96 -29.45
CA GLU A 244 2.55 31.80 -30.28
C GLU A 244 2.93 33.29 -30.22
N ALA A 245 3.34 33.78 -29.04
CA ALA A 245 3.80 35.15 -28.88
C ALA A 245 5.09 35.43 -29.67
N GLU A 246 6.08 34.51 -29.64
CA GLU A 246 7.31 34.62 -30.45
C GLU A 246 7.02 34.56 -31.96
N ALA A 247 6.08 33.72 -32.39
CA ALA A 247 5.70 33.60 -33.80
C ALA A 247 4.99 34.89 -34.35
N VAL A 248 4.33 35.64 -33.45
CA VAL A 248 3.69 36.92 -33.82
C VAL A 248 4.69 38.07 -33.84
N GLU A 249 5.80 38.02 -33.10
CA GLU A 249 6.84 39.04 -33.13
C GLU A 249 7.82 38.92 -34.33
N GLU A 250 7.95 37.72 -34.89
CA GLU A 250 8.77 37.44 -36.10
C GLU A 250 8.02 37.68 -37.46
N ALA A 251 6.71 37.96 -37.45
CA ALA A 251 5.91 38.19 -38.64
C ALA A 251 5.62 39.66 -38.91
#